data_e11a859d1b7b9ca706b12e1d66262a3a
#
_entry.id   e11a859d1b7b9ca706b12e1d66262a3a
#
_cell.length_a   1.000
_cell.length_b   1.000
_cell.length_c   1.000
_cell.angle_alpha   90.00
_cell.angle_beta   90.00
_cell.angle_gamma   90.00
#
_symmetry.space_group_name_H-M   'P 1'
#
loop_
_entity.id
_entity.type
_entity.pdbx_description
1 polymer ?
#
loop_
_entity_poly.entity_id
_entity_poly.type
_entity_poly.pdbx_seq_one_letter_code
_entity_poly.pdbx_strand_id
1 'polypeptide(L)'
;MKYSKISAVLLTAAALTLSAACSDNKAYEMAICALADTSGTYASQRATVARIIKAGIVSQMQSGDSLFFITIDSNSYTKDNLVDNLHLAYVPSQADAQRLAFAKVLDKFAKETGSSQYTDISGAMLLCSDYLNSTGAGKKAMLVFSDMQEDLQSGLHREFDKHQFDGVNVAAMNVIQLRHDSANPEEFKSRLEHWDQRLKRAGAASWKVLLDPVDIPDYLQKLR
;
A
#
# COMPACT_ATOMS: atom_id res chain seq x y z
N MET A 1 -20.74 -65.61 15.63
CA MET A 1 -19.57 -64.74 15.47
C MET A 1 -19.66 -63.97 14.17
N LYS A 2 -20.48 -62.90 14.08
CA LYS A 2 -20.64 -62.09 12.86
C LYS A 2 -20.89 -60.57 13.09
N TYR A 3 -20.48 -60.02 14.24
CA TYR A 3 -20.72 -58.59 14.57
C TYR A 3 -19.46 -57.75 14.81
N SER A 4 -18.24 -58.26 14.47
CA SER A 4 -16.98 -57.58 14.81
C SER A 4 -16.35 -56.73 13.69
N LYS A 5 -16.94 -56.67 12.48
CA LYS A 5 -16.31 -55.94 11.35
C LYS A 5 -16.97 -54.61 10.95
N ILE A 6 -18.15 -54.30 11.52
CA ILE A 6 -18.89 -53.08 11.13
C ILE A 6 -18.48 -51.88 12.00
N SER A 7 -18.01 -52.10 13.25
CA SER A 7 -17.63 -51.00 14.16
C SER A 7 -16.30 -50.32 13.82
N ALA A 8 -15.41 -50.97 13.07
CA ALA A 8 -14.10 -50.40 12.74
C ALA A 8 -14.15 -49.40 11.55
N VAL A 9 -15.16 -49.51 10.68
CA VAL A 9 -15.27 -48.62 9.49
C VAL A 9 -15.91 -47.28 9.83
N LEU A 10 -16.75 -47.22 10.87
CA LEU A 10 -17.40 -45.99 11.30
C LEU A 10 -16.48 -45.03 12.09
N LEU A 11 -15.42 -45.53 12.74
CA LEU A 11 -14.47 -44.71 13.45
C LEU A 11 -13.46 -44.03 12.54
N THR A 12 -13.16 -44.54 11.35
CA THR A 12 -12.22 -43.95 10.40
C THR A 12 -12.85 -42.85 9.56
N ALA A 13 -14.14 -42.81 9.40
CA ALA A 13 -14.82 -41.73 8.67
C ALA A 13 -15.00 -40.45 9.48
N ALA A 14 -14.99 -40.52 10.81
CA ALA A 14 -15.11 -39.31 11.68
C ALA A 14 -13.80 -38.56 11.88
N ALA A 15 -12.65 -39.16 11.58
CA ALA A 15 -11.35 -38.53 11.76
C ALA A 15 -10.91 -37.64 10.58
N LEU A 16 -11.58 -37.73 9.41
CA LEU A 16 -11.22 -36.98 8.20
C LEU A 16 -11.93 -35.63 8.06
N THR A 17 -12.87 -35.29 8.94
CA THR A 17 -13.65 -34.04 8.83
C THR A 17 -13.14 -32.90 9.72
N LEU A 18 -12.09 -33.11 10.53
CA LEU A 18 -11.56 -32.08 11.43
C LEU A 18 -10.39 -31.25 10.85
N SER A 19 -9.97 -31.49 9.61
CA SER A 19 -8.83 -30.78 9.02
C SER A 19 -9.21 -29.57 8.13
N ALA A 20 -10.47 -29.15 8.11
CA ALA A 20 -10.93 -28.03 7.24
C ALA A 20 -11.20 -26.71 7.98
N ALA A 21 -10.73 -26.55 9.21
CA ALA A 21 -10.94 -25.30 9.98
C ALA A 21 -9.64 -24.52 10.21
N CYS A 22 -8.72 -24.51 9.25
CA CYS A 22 -7.80 -23.38 9.11
C CYS A 22 -8.56 -22.28 8.38
N SER A 23 -9.26 -21.40 9.10
CA SER A 23 -9.77 -20.18 8.50
C SER A 23 -8.55 -19.42 7.96
N ASP A 24 -8.53 -19.19 6.66
CA ASP A 24 -7.48 -18.42 6.02
C ASP A 24 -7.65 -16.95 6.47
N ASN A 25 -7.02 -16.57 7.57
CA ASN A 25 -7.06 -15.21 8.11
C ASN A 25 -6.59 -14.18 7.07
N LYS A 26 -5.81 -14.61 6.09
CA LYS A 26 -5.32 -13.81 4.97
C LYS A 26 -6.43 -13.09 4.20
N ALA A 27 -7.61 -13.68 4.10
CA ALA A 27 -8.76 -13.06 3.42
C ALA A 27 -9.23 -11.76 4.10
N TYR A 28 -9.00 -11.62 5.39
CA TYR A 28 -9.40 -10.45 6.19
C TYR A 28 -8.26 -9.46 6.43
N GLU A 29 -7.01 -9.87 6.22
CA GLU A 29 -5.84 -9.00 6.34
C GLU A 29 -5.79 -7.98 5.22
N MET A 30 -5.27 -6.79 5.55
CA MET A 30 -5.01 -5.74 4.59
C MET A 30 -3.50 -5.53 4.43
N ALA A 31 -3.03 -5.54 3.19
CA ALA A 31 -1.70 -5.05 2.84
C ALA A 31 -1.83 -3.62 2.31
N ILE A 32 -1.11 -2.72 2.92
CA ILE A 32 -1.08 -1.30 2.58
C ILE A 32 0.32 -0.95 2.07
N CYS A 33 0.39 -0.14 1.04
CA CYS A 33 1.63 0.47 0.58
C CYS A 33 1.46 1.99 0.62
N ALA A 34 2.37 2.69 1.27
CA ALA A 34 2.44 4.14 1.30
C ALA A 34 3.66 4.59 0.49
N LEU A 35 3.43 5.30 -0.60
CA LEU A 35 4.44 5.86 -1.48
C LEU A 35 4.61 7.35 -1.17
N ALA A 36 5.80 7.79 -0.80
CA ALA A 36 6.08 9.19 -0.47
C ALA A 36 7.03 9.80 -1.47
N ASP A 37 6.57 10.83 -2.17
CA ASP A 37 7.37 11.58 -3.10
C ASP A 37 8.46 12.38 -2.38
N THR A 38 9.71 12.20 -2.83
CA THR A 38 10.89 12.89 -2.29
C THR A 38 11.55 13.79 -3.33
N SER A 39 10.89 14.02 -4.47
CA SER A 39 11.38 14.85 -5.55
C SER A 39 11.02 16.33 -5.40
N GLY A 40 11.80 17.21 -6.02
CA GLY A 40 11.50 18.63 -6.17
C GLY A 40 10.97 19.32 -4.91
N THR A 41 9.88 20.05 -5.07
CA THR A 41 9.21 20.78 -4.00
C THR A 41 8.48 19.87 -3.00
N TYR A 42 8.12 18.66 -3.41
CA TYR A 42 7.40 17.70 -2.57
C TYR A 42 8.27 17.18 -1.43
N ALA A 43 9.59 17.15 -1.60
CA ALA A 43 10.54 16.74 -0.57
C ALA A 43 10.40 17.54 0.76
N SER A 44 9.93 18.80 0.68
CA SER A 44 9.65 19.62 1.87
C SER A 44 8.48 19.12 2.71
N GLN A 45 7.66 18.21 2.18
CA GLN A 45 6.45 17.69 2.83
C GLN A 45 6.70 16.41 3.63
N ARG A 46 7.93 15.91 3.70
CA ARG A 46 8.23 14.65 4.44
C ARG A 46 7.62 14.61 5.84
N ALA A 47 7.76 15.70 6.61
CA ALA A 47 7.21 15.78 7.96
C ALA A 47 5.67 15.70 7.97
N THR A 48 5.01 16.32 6.99
CA THR A 48 3.55 16.26 6.84
C THR A 48 3.12 14.85 6.44
N VAL A 49 3.76 14.25 5.44
CA VAL A 49 3.48 12.89 4.97
C VAL A 49 3.70 11.86 6.09
N ALA A 50 4.83 11.94 6.81
CA ALA A 50 5.11 11.06 7.95
C ALA A 50 4.01 11.14 9.03
N ARG A 51 3.55 12.35 9.36
CA ARG A 51 2.46 12.57 10.31
C ARG A 51 1.14 11.97 9.82
N ILE A 52 0.83 12.14 8.53
CA ILE A 52 -0.38 11.57 7.92
C ILE A 52 -0.33 10.04 7.94
N ILE A 53 0.79 9.43 7.54
CA ILE A 53 0.96 7.96 7.58
C ILE A 53 0.79 7.46 9.02
N LYS A 54 1.41 8.11 10.00
CA LYS A 54 1.32 7.73 11.42
C LYS A 54 -0.13 7.78 11.93
N ALA A 55 -0.83 8.91 11.71
CA ALA A 55 -2.15 9.17 12.24
C ALA A 55 -3.29 8.53 11.40
N GLY A 56 -3.13 8.49 10.07
CA GLY A 56 -4.19 8.05 9.15
C GLY A 56 -4.08 6.58 8.75
N ILE A 57 -2.87 6.00 8.75
CA ILE A 57 -2.65 4.62 8.31
C ILE A 57 -2.31 3.71 9.49
N VAL A 58 -1.15 3.95 10.15
CA VAL A 58 -0.64 3.05 11.20
C VAL A 58 -1.64 2.89 12.35
N SER A 59 -2.35 3.96 12.73
CA SER A 59 -3.38 3.92 13.77
C SER A 59 -4.61 3.09 13.40
N GLN A 60 -4.89 2.91 12.10
CA GLN A 60 -6.05 2.16 11.60
C GLN A 60 -5.75 0.70 11.30
N MET A 61 -4.48 0.31 11.30
CA MET A 61 -4.08 -1.07 11.03
C MET A 61 -4.55 -2.01 12.13
N GLN A 62 -4.98 -3.19 11.73
CA GLN A 62 -5.40 -4.29 12.61
C GLN A 62 -4.32 -5.37 12.67
N SER A 63 -4.44 -6.28 13.63
CA SER A 63 -3.54 -7.44 13.72
C SER A 63 -3.56 -8.24 12.42
N GLY A 64 -2.39 -8.65 11.94
CA GLY A 64 -2.21 -9.32 10.66
C GLY A 64 -2.03 -8.37 9.46
N ASP A 65 -2.38 -7.10 9.59
CA ASP A 65 -2.15 -6.13 8.50
C ASP A 65 -0.66 -5.88 8.25
N SER A 66 -0.34 -5.57 7.01
CA SER A 66 1.01 -5.20 6.59
C SER A 66 1.04 -3.79 6.00
N LEU A 67 2.12 -3.06 6.24
CA LEU A 67 2.40 -1.76 5.63
C LEU A 67 3.81 -1.75 5.06
N PHE A 68 3.94 -1.35 3.79
CA PHE A 68 5.20 -1.08 3.11
C PHE A 68 5.32 0.42 2.90
N PHE A 69 6.42 1.01 3.37
CA PHE A 69 6.70 2.43 3.19
C PHE A 69 7.82 2.60 2.18
N ILE A 70 7.52 3.22 1.05
CA ILE A 70 8.40 3.33 -0.11
C ILE A 70 8.55 4.81 -0.48
N THR A 71 9.76 5.23 -0.84
CA THR A 71 10.01 6.56 -1.40
C THR A 71 9.89 6.54 -2.93
N ILE A 72 9.42 7.66 -3.48
CA ILE A 72 9.48 7.96 -4.91
C ILE A 72 10.68 8.86 -5.14
N ASP A 73 11.58 8.46 -6.02
CA ASP A 73 12.77 9.21 -6.41
C ASP A 73 13.06 9.08 -7.92
N SER A 74 14.32 9.23 -8.35
CA SER A 74 14.69 9.19 -9.76
C SER A 74 14.67 7.79 -10.40
N ASN A 75 14.68 6.72 -9.60
CA ASN A 75 14.63 5.33 -10.06
C ASN A 75 14.03 4.43 -8.98
N SER A 76 12.71 4.51 -8.84
CA SER A 76 11.99 3.98 -7.68
C SER A 76 11.77 2.46 -7.70
N TYR A 77 12.01 1.77 -8.83
CA TYR A 77 11.83 0.31 -8.91
C TYR A 77 13.07 -0.42 -8.43
N THR A 78 13.53 -0.11 -7.23
CA THR A 78 14.66 -0.77 -6.56
C THR A 78 14.33 -1.02 -5.08
N LYS A 79 14.99 -2.02 -4.50
CA LYS A 79 14.79 -2.34 -3.06
C LYS A 79 15.25 -1.22 -2.13
N ASP A 80 16.14 -0.36 -2.58
CA ASP A 80 16.66 0.76 -1.79
C ASP A 80 15.57 1.81 -1.49
N ASN A 81 14.50 1.84 -2.30
CA ASN A 81 13.35 2.71 -2.08
C ASN A 81 12.38 2.19 -1.01
N LEU A 82 12.49 0.93 -0.58
CA LEU A 82 11.77 0.46 0.59
C LEU A 82 12.43 1.02 1.85
N VAL A 83 11.80 2.02 2.46
CA VAL A 83 12.29 2.63 3.71
C VAL A 83 12.15 1.65 4.88
N ASP A 84 10.97 1.01 4.98
CA ASP A 84 10.69 -0.01 6.00
C ASP A 84 9.38 -0.74 5.70
N ASN A 85 9.16 -1.84 6.41
CA ASN A 85 7.89 -2.55 6.41
C ASN A 85 7.43 -2.87 7.84
N LEU A 86 6.11 -2.96 8.01
CA LEU A 86 5.46 -3.30 9.26
C LEU A 86 4.48 -4.44 9.01
N HIS A 87 4.58 -5.51 9.80
CA HIS A 87 3.55 -6.54 9.86
C HIS A 87 3.08 -6.68 11.31
N LEU A 88 1.81 -6.36 11.56
CA LEU A 88 1.28 -6.32 12.91
C LEU A 88 1.00 -7.73 13.46
N ALA A 89 1.65 -8.04 14.56
CA ALA A 89 1.43 -9.29 15.27
C ALA A 89 -0.02 -9.39 15.78
N TYR A 90 -0.49 -10.63 15.95
CA TYR A 90 -1.80 -10.89 16.55
C TYR A 90 -1.83 -10.64 18.06
N VAL A 91 -0.67 -10.64 18.71
CA VAL A 91 -0.54 -10.32 20.15
C VAL A 91 -0.52 -8.79 20.32
N PRO A 92 -1.50 -8.18 21.02
CA PRO A 92 -1.66 -6.73 21.11
C PRO A 92 -0.40 -5.99 21.58
N SER A 93 0.28 -6.49 22.64
CA SER A 93 1.49 -5.84 23.15
C SER A 93 2.66 -5.85 22.15
N GLN A 94 2.76 -6.87 21.31
CA GLN A 94 3.74 -6.94 20.24
C GLN A 94 3.36 -5.97 19.10
N ALA A 95 2.09 -5.93 18.72
CA ALA A 95 1.58 -5.00 17.72
C ALA A 95 1.83 -3.53 18.12
N ASP A 96 1.61 -3.19 19.40
CA ASP A 96 1.87 -1.84 19.91
C ASP A 96 3.37 -1.49 19.90
N ALA A 97 4.23 -2.44 20.28
CA ALA A 97 5.68 -2.27 20.19
C ALA A 97 6.14 -2.06 18.72
N GLN A 98 5.55 -2.80 17.78
CA GLN A 98 5.81 -2.67 16.34
C GLN A 98 5.34 -1.32 15.79
N ARG A 99 4.14 -0.85 16.16
CA ARG A 99 3.66 0.50 15.79
C ARG A 99 4.62 1.59 16.29
N LEU A 100 5.08 1.46 17.54
CA LEU A 100 6.02 2.42 18.12
C LEU A 100 7.38 2.41 17.41
N ALA A 101 7.88 1.22 17.05
CA ALA A 101 9.12 1.09 16.29
C ALA A 101 8.99 1.74 14.90
N PHE A 102 7.90 1.46 14.19
CA PHE A 102 7.64 2.04 12.87
C PHE A 102 7.43 3.57 12.95
N ALA A 103 6.79 4.07 14.01
CA ALA A 103 6.68 5.51 14.23
C ALA A 103 8.03 6.21 14.31
N LYS A 104 9.07 5.56 14.88
CA LYS A 104 10.45 6.09 14.90
C LYS A 104 11.07 6.14 13.50
N VAL A 105 10.76 5.17 12.63
CA VAL A 105 11.18 5.20 11.22
C VAL A 105 10.58 6.41 10.51
N LEU A 106 9.29 6.66 10.69
CA LEU A 106 8.60 7.83 10.14
C LEU A 106 9.18 9.15 10.69
N ASP A 107 9.54 9.19 11.98
CA ASP A 107 10.20 10.37 12.59
C ASP A 107 11.61 10.61 12.04
N LYS A 108 12.33 9.55 11.65
CA LYS A 108 13.62 9.65 10.96
C LYS A 108 13.42 10.19 9.55
N PHE A 109 12.53 9.58 8.76
CA PHE A 109 12.18 10.03 7.40
C PHE A 109 11.75 11.51 7.37
N ALA A 110 10.96 11.97 8.36
CA ALA A 110 10.51 13.35 8.46
C ALA A 110 11.67 14.37 8.60
N LYS A 111 12.85 13.94 9.05
CA LYS A 111 14.03 14.77 9.27
C LYS A 111 15.06 14.67 8.14
N GLU A 112 14.87 13.75 7.21
CA GLU A 112 15.77 13.60 6.07
C GLU A 112 15.72 14.84 5.18
N THR A 113 16.88 15.18 4.63
CA THR A 113 17.07 16.33 3.75
C THR A 113 17.51 15.87 2.36
N GLY A 114 17.38 16.76 1.39
CA GLY A 114 17.67 16.46 0.00
C GLY A 114 16.41 16.15 -0.79
N SER A 115 16.54 16.16 -2.11
CA SER A 115 15.47 15.82 -3.05
C SER A 115 16.06 15.09 -4.23
N SER A 116 15.27 14.19 -4.84
CA SER A 116 15.63 13.59 -6.12
C SER A 116 15.39 14.58 -7.27
N GLN A 117 16.18 14.43 -8.34
CA GLN A 117 16.06 15.28 -9.53
C GLN A 117 14.85 14.91 -10.39
N TYR A 118 14.52 13.63 -10.44
CA TYR A 118 13.42 13.07 -11.22
C TYR A 118 12.41 12.39 -10.30
N THR A 119 11.24 12.04 -10.86
CA THR A 119 10.10 11.48 -10.11
C THR A 119 9.58 10.24 -10.83
N ASP A 120 10.03 9.05 -10.40
CA ASP A 120 9.63 7.75 -10.96
C ASP A 120 8.44 7.15 -10.16
N ILE A 121 7.24 7.73 -10.33
CA ILE A 121 6.02 7.26 -9.66
C ILE A 121 5.69 5.84 -10.09
N SER A 122 5.76 5.59 -11.40
CA SER A 122 5.46 4.26 -11.97
C SER A 122 6.38 3.18 -11.41
N GLY A 123 7.67 3.47 -11.24
CA GLY A 123 8.62 2.53 -10.63
C GLY A 123 8.27 2.21 -9.17
N ALA A 124 7.91 3.22 -8.38
CA ALA A 124 7.47 3.01 -7.01
C ALA A 124 6.17 2.18 -6.94
N MET A 125 5.22 2.42 -7.85
CA MET A 125 3.99 1.63 -7.94
C MET A 125 4.26 0.17 -8.31
N LEU A 126 5.21 -0.11 -9.21
CA LEU A 126 5.64 -1.46 -9.56
C LEU A 126 6.23 -2.17 -8.34
N LEU A 127 7.17 -1.53 -7.66
CA LEU A 127 7.77 -2.07 -6.42
C LEU A 127 6.72 -2.36 -5.35
N CYS A 128 5.79 -1.43 -5.17
CA CYS A 128 4.67 -1.58 -4.26
C CYS A 128 3.79 -2.78 -4.63
N SER A 129 3.45 -2.94 -5.90
CA SER A 129 2.66 -4.08 -6.39
C SER A 129 3.33 -5.42 -6.05
N ASP A 130 4.64 -5.54 -6.24
CA ASP A 130 5.39 -6.75 -5.89
C ASP A 130 5.28 -7.07 -4.40
N TYR A 131 5.43 -6.06 -3.52
CA TYR A 131 5.27 -6.25 -2.07
C TYR A 131 3.82 -6.61 -1.70
N LEU A 132 2.82 -5.90 -2.22
CA LEU A 132 1.41 -6.19 -1.94
C LEU A 132 1.04 -7.62 -2.37
N ASN A 133 1.52 -8.07 -3.52
CA ASN A 133 1.26 -9.42 -4.03
C ASN A 133 1.97 -10.51 -3.20
N SER A 134 3.13 -10.20 -2.62
CA SER A 134 3.89 -11.15 -1.80
C SER A 134 3.20 -11.50 -0.46
N THR A 135 2.29 -10.66 0.04
CA THR A 135 1.63 -10.87 1.34
C THR A 135 0.55 -11.96 1.32
N GLY A 136 -0.11 -12.15 0.18
CA GLY A 136 -1.31 -12.97 0.07
C GLY A 136 -2.54 -12.36 0.77
N ALA A 137 -2.48 -11.11 1.23
CA ALA A 137 -3.60 -10.43 1.88
C ALA A 137 -4.80 -10.29 0.95
N GLY A 138 -6.01 -10.50 1.48
CA GLY A 138 -7.25 -10.42 0.72
C GLY A 138 -7.64 -9.00 0.33
N LYS A 139 -7.12 -8.00 1.03
CA LYS A 139 -7.33 -6.57 0.76
C LYS A 139 -6.01 -5.87 0.50
N LYS A 140 -5.96 -5.08 -0.57
CA LYS A 140 -4.74 -4.37 -0.97
C LYS A 140 -5.05 -2.91 -1.22
N ALA A 141 -4.26 -2.02 -0.62
CA ALA A 141 -4.37 -0.57 -0.78
C ALA A 141 -2.99 0.04 -1.09
N MET A 142 -2.95 0.97 -2.03
CA MET A 142 -1.78 1.77 -2.36
C MET A 142 -2.15 3.24 -2.21
N LEU A 143 -1.47 3.95 -1.32
CA LEU A 143 -1.65 5.40 -1.12
C LEU A 143 -0.40 6.13 -1.63
N VAL A 144 -0.59 7.03 -2.57
CA VAL A 144 0.48 7.79 -3.23
C VAL A 144 0.45 9.23 -2.75
N PHE A 145 1.44 9.64 -1.99
CA PHE A 145 1.64 11.01 -1.54
C PHE A 145 2.55 11.74 -2.53
N SER A 146 1.95 12.33 -3.56
CA SER A 146 2.61 13.04 -4.65
C SER A 146 1.61 13.97 -5.33
N ASP A 147 2.10 14.96 -6.09
CA ASP A 147 1.29 15.74 -7.02
C ASP A 147 0.95 14.98 -8.29
N MET A 148 1.38 13.72 -8.37
CA MET A 148 1.20 12.81 -9.51
C MET A 148 1.86 13.29 -10.82
N GLN A 149 2.80 14.22 -10.74
CA GLN A 149 3.60 14.64 -11.89
C GLN A 149 4.83 13.75 -12.02
N GLU A 150 4.77 12.77 -12.90
CA GLU A 150 5.88 11.89 -13.20
C GLU A 150 6.89 12.58 -14.13
N ASP A 151 8.17 12.51 -13.77
CA ASP A 151 9.29 12.98 -14.59
C ASP A 151 10.39 11.91 -14.58
N LEU A 152 10.45 11.12 -15.64
CA LEU A 152 11.40 10.02 -15.76
C LEU A 152 12.74 10.48 -16.32
N GLN A 153 13.83 9.96 -15.77
CA GLN A 153 15.16 10.15 -16.31
C GLN A 153 15.21 9.68 -17.78
N SER A 154 15.96 10.40 -18.62
CA SER A 154 16.14 10.04 -20.02
C SER A 154 16.59 8.58 -20.19
N GLY A 155 15.89 7.84 -21.03
CA GLY A 155 16.14 6.40 -21.26
C GLY A 155 15.43 5.45 -20.28
N LEU A 156 14.81 5.96 -19.23
CA LEU A 156 13.98 5.16 -18.34
C LEU A 156 12.54 5.10 -18.88
N HIS A 157 12.02 3.89 -19.03
CA HIS A 157 10.64 3.65 -19.47
C HIS A 157 9.91 2.80 -18.42
N ARG A 158 8.68 3.14 -18.14
CA ARG A 158 7.82 2.44 -17.18
C ARG A 158 6.47 2.13 -17.82
N GLU A 159 6.19 0.86 -17.98
CA GLU A 159 4.88 0.38 -18.42
C GLU A 159 4.29 -0.57 -17.37
N PHE A 160 2.99 -0.64 -17.30
CA PHE A 160 2.26 -1.55 -16.42
C PHE A 160 1.70 -2.70 -17.24
N ASP A 161 1.94 -3.92 -16.80
CA ASP A 161 1.31 -5.10 -17.37
C ASP A 161 -0.20 -5.10 -17.09
N LYS A 162 -0.97 -5.76 -17.95
CA LYS A 162 -2.45 -5.77 -17.90
C LYS A 162 -3.03 -6.17 -16.53
N HIS A 163 -2.36 -7.01 -15.76
CA HIS A 163 -2.82 -7.54 -14.47
C HIS A 163 -1.91 -7.11 -13.32
N GLN A 164 -1.11 -6.06 -13.51
CA GLN A 164 -0.12 -5.60 -12.54
C GLN A 164 -0.73 -5.23 -11.18
N PHE A 165 -1.92 -4.61 -11.20
CA PHE A 165 -2.58 -4.12 -10.00
C PHE A 165 -3.90 -4.84 -9.70
N ASP A 166 -4.06 -6.10 -10.12
CA ASP A 166 -5.28 -6.86 -9.84
C ASP A 166 -5.61 -6.88 -8.34
N GLY A 167 -6.81 -6.43 -8.01
CA GLY A 167 -7.29 -6.34 -6.63
C GLY A 167 -6.70 -5.20 -5.79
N VAL A 168 -5.84 -4.34 -6.36
CA VAL A 168 -5.26 -3.19 -5.65
C VAL A 168 -6.16 -1.97 -5.77
N ASN A 169 -6.52 -1.38 -4.62
CA ASN A 169 -7.21 -0.10 -4.54
C ASN A 169 -6.18 1.01 -4.42
N VAL A 170 -6.13 1.92 -5.40
CA VAL A 170 -5.14 2.99 -5.47
C VAL A 170 -5.78 4.32 -5.11
N ALA A 171 -5.13 5.09 -4.24
CA ALA A 171 -5.54 6.45 -3.93
C ALA A 171 -4.33 7.40 -3.99
N ALA A 172 -4.49 8.53 -4.65
CA ALA A 172 -3.52 9.62 -4.63
C ALA A 172 -3.94 10.69 -3.61
N MET A 173 -2.94 11.24 -2.92
CA MET A 173 -3.11 12.37 -2.02
C MET A 173 -2.05 13.42 -2.31
N ASN A 174 -2.49 14.56 -2.81
CA ASN A 174 -1.63 15.72 -2.95
C ASN A 174 -1.76 16.57 -1.68
N VAL A 175 -0.72 16.56 -0.83
CA VAL A 175 -0.68 17.39 0.40
C VAL A 175 -0.23 18.83 0.13
N ILE A 176 0.14 19.12 -1.13
CA ILE A 176 0.48 20.46 -1.61
C ILE A 176 -0.41 20.77 -2.82
N GLN A 177 -1.18 21.82 -2.72
CA GLN A 177 -1.75 22.39 -3.92
C GLN A 177 -0.71 23.30 -4.56
N LEU A 178 -0.07 22.84 -5.62
CA LEU A 178 0.96 23.60 -6.32
C LEU A 178 0.34 24.89 -6.91
N ARG A 179 1.12 26.00 -6.91
CA ARG A 179 0.69 27.23 -7.58
C ARG A 179 0.36 27.00 -9.06
N HIS A 180 1.11 26.10 -9.70
CA HIS A 180 0.91 25.71 -11.08
C HIS A 180 -0.48 25.04 -11.27
N ASP A 181 -0.86 24.10 -10.43
CA ASP A 181 -2.17 23.42 -10.50
C ASP A 181 -3.34 24.39 -10.27
N SER A 182 -3.14 25.40 -9.42
CA SER A 182 -4.14 26.46 -9.21
C SER A 182 -4.27 27.39 -10.42
N ALA A 183 -3.17 27.63 -11.14
CA ALA A 183 -3.15 28.44 -12.35
C ALA A 183 -3.69 27.69 -13.59
N ASN A 184 -3.50 26.36 -13.62
CA ASN A 184 -3.88 25.49 -14.75
C ASN A 184 -4.69 24.26 -14.28
N PRO A 185 -5.94 24.43 -13.80
CA PRO A 185 -6.73 23.32 -13.26
C PRO A 185 -6.98 22.17 -14.27
N GLU A 186 -7.03 22.49 -15.56
CA GLU A 186 -7.25 21.49 -16.61
C GLU A 186 -6.02 20.56 -16.79
N GLU A 187 -4.82 21.07 -16.61
CA GLU A 187 -3.59 20.24 -16.65
C GLU A 187 -3.57 19.25 -15.48
N PHE A 188 -3.91 19.72 -14.28
CA PHE A 188 -4.04 18.86 -13.11
C PHE A 188 -5.10 17.76 -13.32
N LYS A 189 -6.27 18.13 -13.83
CA LYS A 189 -7.34 17.20 -14.12
C LYS A 189 -6.92 16.16 -15.17
N SER A 190 -6.31 16.60 -16.28
CA SER A 190 -5.80 15.73 -17.34
C SER A 190 -4.77 14.74 -16.82
N ARG A 191 -3.88 15.17 -15.91
CA ARG A 191 -2.88 14.32 -15.24
C ARG A 191 -3.55 13.22 -14.43
N LEU A 192 -4.56 13.55 -13.62
CA LEU A 192 -5.30 12.58 -12.83
C LEU A 192 -6.11 11.61 -13.69
N GLU A 193 -6.71 12.09 -14.80
CA GLU A 193 -7.41 11.24 -15.77
C GLU A 193 -6.44 10.27 -16.47
N HIS A 194 -5.23 10.71 -16.78
CA HIS A 194 -4.19 9.86 -17.35
C HIS A 194 -3.84 8.70 -16.40
N TRP A 195 -3.65 8.97 -15.09
CA TRP A 195 -3.40 7.94 -14.09
C TRP A 195 -4.58 6.99 -13.92
N ASP A 196 -5.81 7.49 -13.88
CA ASP A 196 -7.04 6.67 -13.84
C ASP A 196 -7.06 5.65 -14.99
N GLN A 197 -6.80 6.11 -16.21
CA GLN A 197 -6.80 5.27 -17.42
C GLN A 197 -5.67 4.23 -17.39
N ARG A 198 -4.44 4.62 -16.96
CA ARG A 198 -3.29 3.71 -16.86
C ARG A 198 -3.58 2.60 -15.84
N LEU A 199 -4.05 2.97 -14.66
CA LEU A 199 -4.32 2.04 -13.57
C LEU A 199 -5.46 1.09 -13.88
N LYS A 200 -6.55 1.58 -14.50
CA LYS A 200 -7.65 0.74 -14.98
C LYS A 200 -7.19 -0.30 -16.00
N ARG A 201 -6.37 0.10 -16.97
CA ARG A 201 -5.81 -0.84 -17.95
C ARG A 201 -4.92 -1.90 -17.31
N ALA A 202 -4.25 -1.57 -16.22
CA ALA A 202 -3.39 -2.45 -15.47
C ALA A 202 -4.11 -3.29 -14.38
N GLY A 203 -5.47 -3.26 -14.33
CA GLY A 203 -6.27 -4.12 -13.47
C GLY A 203 -6.55 -3.56 -12.08
N ALA A 204 -6.26 -2.29 -11.78
CA ALA A 204 -6.55 -1.71 -10.48
C ALA A 204 -8.05 -1.79 -10.15
N ALA A 205 -8.35 -2.24 -8.92
CA ALA A 205 -9.74 -2.40 -8.45
C ALA A 205 -10.46 -1.05 -8.30
N SER A 206 -9.73 0.00 -7.91
CA SER A 206 -10.24 1.36 -7.87
C SER A 206 -9.12 2.40 -7.98
N TRP A 207 -9.48 3.60 -8.44
CA TRP A 207 -8.67 4.80 -8.37
C TRP A 207 -9.44 5.91 -7.70
N LYS A 208 -8.82 6.60 -6.76
CA LYS A 208 -9.40 7.77 -6.07
C LYS A 208 -8.38 8.86 -5.85
N VAL A 209 -8.87 10.10 -5.74
CA VAL A 209 -8.10 11.23 -5.23
C VAL A 209 -8.69 11.62 -3.88
N LEU A 210 -7.88 11.57 -2.84
CA LEU A 210 -8.24 12.00 -1.50
C LEU A 210 -7.77 13.45 -1.34
N LEU A 211 -8.73 14.34 -1.07
CA LEU A 211 -8.44 15.77 -0.97
C LEU A 211 -8.01 16.17 0.44
N ASP A 212 -8.45 15.43 1.47
CA ASP A 212 -8.12 15.70 2.86
C ASP A 212 -7.55 14.42 3.52
N PRO A 213 -6.43 14.52 4.26
CA PRO A 213 -5.89 13.41 5.04
C PRO A 213 -6.87 12.78 6.03
N VAL A 214 -7.87 13.53 6.48
CA VAL A 214 -8.92 13.04 7.38
C VAL A 214 -9.77 11.95 6.75
N ASP A 215 -9.80 11.86 5.42
CA ASP A 215 -10.55 10.85 4.68
C ASP A 215 -9.85 9.47 4.61
N ILE A 216 -8.56 9.38 4.97
CA ILE A 216 -7.78 8.13 4.88
C ILE A 216 -8.37 7.02 5.77
N PRO A 217 -8.68 7.24 7.05
CA PRO A 217 -9.29 6.23 7.89
C PRO A 217 -10.57 5.65 7.30
N ASP A 218 -11.48 6.51 6.86
CA ASP A 218 -12.75 6.11 6.24
C ASP A 218 -12.54 5.38 4.92
N TYR A 219 -11.56 5.81 4.13
CA TYR A 219 -11.19 5.12 2.89
C TYR A 219 -10.72 3.71 3.18
N LEU A 220 -9.76 3.53 4.11
CA LEU A 220 -9.24 2.20 4.46
C LEU A 220 -10.31 1.30 5.09
N GLN A 221 -11.19 1.86 5.92
CA GLN A 221 -12.29 1.12 6.52
C GLN A 221 -13.28 0.58 5.47
N LYS A 222 -13.57 1.35 4.41
CA LYS A 222 -14.46 0.92 3.32
C LYS A 222 -13.87 -0.19 2.44
N LEU A 223 -12.56 -0.42 2.50
CA LEU A 223 -11.90 -1.50 1.77
C LEU A 223 -11.91 -2.84 2.52
N ARG A 224 -12.21 -2.81 3.83
CA ARG A 224 -12.31 -4.03 4.67
C ARG A 224 -13.62 -4.75 4.44
#